data_8e8ba4d4732b0e8219bb5db9eabddef5
#
_entry.id   8e8ba4d4732b0e8219bb5db9eabddef5
#
_cell.length_a   1.000
_cell.length_b   1.000
_cell.length_c   1.000
_cell.angle_alpha   90.00
_cell.angle_beta   90.00
_cell.angle_gamma   90.00
#
_symmetry.space_group_name_H-M   'P 1'
#
loop_
_entity.id
_entity.type
_entity.pdbx_description
1 polymer ?
#
loop_
_entity_poly.entity_id
_entity_poly.type
_entity_poly.pdbx_seq_one_letter_code
_entity_poly.pdbx_strand_id
1 'polypeptide(L)'
;MKYDFTSIMDRHGKDAIAVDGLGTGFAPAAPKEGFDAIPMWVADMNFPTVPTIQEAIIERTNHPAFGYFNPTDEYFDSIIRWQAKRNGVQGLTKGCIGYENGVLGGVISALNCVCSKGDKILIHSPTYIGFTMSLKNNGYEAVHSPLVKDENGVWRMDFEDMEKHLKEEKIHAAIMCNPHNPCGRVWERWELEKAMELYKKYDV
;
A
#
# COMPACT_ATOMS: atom_id res chain seq x y z
N MET A 1 -25.91 -10.64 -12.75
CA MET A 1 -26.20 -10.55 -11.31
C MET A 1 -25.97 -9.10 -10.88
N LYS A 2 -26.90 -8.51 -10.15
CA LYS A 2 -26.74 -7.14 -9.64
C LYS A 2 -26.14 -7.27 -8.24
N TYR A 3 -24.96 -6.73 -8.03
CA TYR A 3 -24.27 -6.72 -6.74
C TYR A 3 -24.83 -5.62 -5.84
N ASP A 4 -24.85 -5.85 -4.53
CA ASP A 4 -25.23 -4.85 -3.55
C ASP A 4 -23.97 -4.12 -3.03
N PHE A 5 -23.80 -2.87 -3.47
CA PHE A 5 -22.73 -1.97 -3.02
C PHE A 5 -23.30 -0.73 -2.30
N THR A 6 -24.57 -0.79 -1.88
CA THR A 6 -25.29 0.32 -1.27
C THR A 6 -25.74 0.05 0.15
N SER A 7 -25.94 -1.22 0.52
CA SER A 7 -26.30 -1.60 1.88
C SER A 7 -25.09 -1.43 2.80
N ILE A 8 -25.30 -0.77 3.93
CA ILE A 8 -24.29 -0.62 4.98
C ILE A 8 -24.46 -1.80 5.95
N MET A 9 -23.39 -2.55 6.15
CA MET A 9 -23.36 -3.66 7.11
C MET A 9 -22.98 -3.14 8.49
N ASP A 10 -23.68 -3.60 9.52
CA ASP A 10 -23.19 -3.46 10.89
C ASP A 10 -22.00 -4.39 11.11
N ARG A 11 -20.87 -3.79 11.43
CA ARG A 11 -19.60 -4.51 11.61
C ARG A 11 -19.11 -4.54 13.06
N HIS A 12 -19.91 -4.05 14.01
CA HIS A 12 -19.59 -4.13 15.44
C HIS A 12 -19.54 -5.58 15.91
N GLY A 13 -18.49 -5.94 16.66
CA GLY A 13 -18.28 -7.31 17.14
C GLY A 13 -18.01 -8.32 16.03
N LYS A 14 -17.50 -7.86 14.87
CA LYS A 14 -17.12 -8.69 13.72
C LYS A 14 -15.65 -8.53 13.35
N ASP A 15 -14.80 -8.26 14.33
CA ASP A 15 -13.36 -8.07 14.19
C ASP A 15 -12.98 -6.93 13.22
N ALA A 16 -13.86 -5.97 13.01
CA ALA A 16 -13.64 -4.84 12.13
C ALA A 16 -12.88 -3.73 12.86
N ILE A 17 -11.57 -3.64 12.66
CA ILE A 17 -10.72 -2.65 13.32
C ILE A 17 -11.22 -1.22 13.13
N ALA A 18 -11.91 -0.93 12.02
CA ALA A 18 -12.46 0.39 11.73
C ALA A 18 -13.45 0.87 12.79
N VAL A 19 -14.23 -0.03 13.39
CA VAL A 19 -15.25 0.24 14.40
C VAL A 19 -14.83 -0.28 15.79
N ASP A 20 -14.45 -1.53 15.90
CA ASP A 20 -14.13 -2.17 17.17
C ASP A 20 -12.76 -1.70 17.75
N GLY A 21 -11.91 -1.14 16.90
CA GLY A 21 -10.61 -0.59 17.32
C GLY A 21 -10.63 0.84 17.85
N LEU A 22 -11.75 1.57 17.72
CA LEU A 22 -11.82 2.96 18.18
C LEU A 22 -11.53 3.08 19.68
N GLY A 23 -10.70 4.06 20.05
CA GLY A 23 -10.26 4.27 21.42
C GLY A 23 -9.15 3.34 21.89
N THR A 24 -8.59 2.47 21.03
CA THR A 24 -7.52 1.55 21.38
C THR A 24 -6.26 1.78 20.54
N GLY A 25 -5.07 1.53 21.12
CA GLY A 25 -3.78 1.60 20.42
C GLY A 25 -3.57 2.93 19.69
N PHE A 26 -3.37 2.85 18.36
CA PHE A 26 -3.15 4.01 17.48
C PHE A 26 -4.43 4.53 16.80
N ALA A 27 -5.57 3.93 17.11
CA ALA A 27 -6.85 4.33 16.54
C ALA A 27 -7.30 5.71 17.08
N PRO A 28 -8.18 6.40 16.34
CA PRO A 28 -8.85 7.60 16.86
C PRO A 28 -9.56 7.33 18.18
N ALA A 29 -9.80 8.40 18.95
CA ALA A 29 -10.55 8.30 20.20
C ALA A 29 -11.93 7.64 20.00
N ALA A 30 -12.39 6.93 21.02
CA ALA A 30 -13.75 6.41 21.03
C ALA A 30 -14.78 7.54 20.85
N PRO A 31 -15.90 7.28 20.18
CA PRO A 31 -16.98 8.27 20.06
C PRO A 31 -17.53 8.63 21.43
N LYS A 32 -18.06 9.84 21.56
CA LYS A 32 -18.78 10.24 22.76
C LYS A 32 -20.03 9.36 22.92
N GLU A 33 -20.43 9.13 24.17
CA GLU A 33 -21.66 8.39 24.46
C GLU A 33 -22.87 8.95 23.70
N GLY A 34 -23.63 8.08 23.06
CA GLY A 34 -24.79 8.45 22.25
C GLY A 34 -24.47 9.00 20.87
N PHE A 35 -23.18 9.06 20.47
CA PHE A 35 -22.76 9.50 19.13
C PHE A 35 -22.47 8.29 18.25
N ASP A 36 -23.23 8.14 17.17
CA ASP A 36 -22.98 7.12 16.14
C ASP A 36 -21.90 7.61 15.18
N ALA A 37 -20.69 7.11 15.37
CA ALA A 37 -19.52 7.53 14.60
C ALA A 37 -19.43 6.79 13.27
N ILE A 38 -19.17 7.53 12.20
CA ILE A 38 -18.80 6.97 10.91
C ILE A 38 -17.26 6.90 10.84
N PRO A 39 -16.65 5.71 10.93
CA PRO A 39 -15.19 5.60 10.88
C PRO A 39 -14.68 5.88 9.45
N MET A 40 -13.68 6.78 9.36
CA MET A 40 -13.06 7.18 8.09
C MET A 40 -11.52 7.13 8.15
N TRP A 41 -10.96 6.40 9.10
CA TRP A 41 -9.51 6.36 9.33
C TRP A 41 -8.81 5.12 8.74
N VAL A 42 -9.58 4.07 8.43
CA VAL A 42 -9.11 2.87 7.74
C VAL A 42 -9.84 2.76 6.41
N ALA A 43 -9.10 2.45 5.34
CA ALA A 43 -9.69 2.20 4.03
C ALA A 43 -10.37 0.83 4.00
N ASP A 44 -11.53 0.75 4.62
CA ASP A 44 -12.33 -0.45 4.75
C ASP A 44 -13.77 -0.18 4.27
N MET A 45 -14.38 -1.19 3.65
CA MET A 45 -15.69 -1.02 3.02
C MET A 45 -16.81 -1.57 3.92
N ASN A 46 -17.92 -0.85 3.99
CA ASN A 46 -19.06 -1.21 4.83
C ASN A 46 -20.22 -1.86 4.04
N PHE A 47 -20.02 -2.21 2.78
CA PHE A 47 -20.98 -2.97 1.98
C PHE A 47 -20.51 -4.42 1.77
N PRO A 48 -21.43 -5.36 1.45
CA PRO A 48 -21.08 -6.76 1.23
C PRO A 48 -20.08 -6.95 0.10
N THR A 49 -19.17 -7.90 0.26
CA THR A 49 -18.36 -8.37 -0.88
C THR A 49 -19.23 -9.09 -1.90
N VAL A 50 -18.71 -9.29 -3.10
CA VAL A 50 -19.46 -10.02 -4.15
C VAL A 50 -19.69 -11.48 -3.72
N PRO A 51 -20.88 -12.04 -3.95
CA PRO A 51 -21.24 -13.40 -3.48
C PRO A 51 -20.30 -14.49 -3.96
N THR A 52 -19.76 -14.37 -5.16
CA THR A 52 -18.83 -15.34 -5.76
C THR A 52 -17.55 -15.55 -4.94
N ILE A 53 -17.09 -14.52 -4.21
CA ILE A 53 -15.92 -14.65 -3.30
C ILE A 53 -16.30 -15.50 -2.10
N GLN A 54 -17.46 -15.21 -1.47
CA GLN A 54 -17.94 -15.97 -0.34
C GLN A 54 -18.17 -17.44 -0.71
N GLU A 55 -18.82 -17.69 -1.86
CA GLU A 55 -19.11 -19.04 -2.37
C GLU A 55 -17.82 -19.83 -2.59
N ALA A 56 -16.79 -19.23 -3.20
CA ALA A 56 -15.50 -19.88 -3.41
C ALA A 56 -14.78 -20.23 -2.10
N ILE A 57 -14.87 -19.36 -1.09
CA ILE A 57 -14.29 -19.62 0.23
C ILE A 57 -15.03 -20.79 0.91
N ILE A 58 -16.37 -20.81 0.87
CA ILE A 58 -17.19 -21.89 1.42
C ILE A 58 -16.85 -23.21 0.72
N GLU A 59 -16.80 -23.22 -0.60
CA GLU A 59 -16.43 -24.41 -1.38
C GLU A 59 -15.05 -24.93 -0.96
N ARG A 60 -14.05 -24.05 -0.85
CA ARG A 60 -12.71 -24.46 -0.42
C ARG A 60 -12.71 -25.03 1.00
N THR A 61 -13.50 -24.50 1.92
CA THR A 61 -13.58 -24.98 3.32
C THR A 61 -14.28 -26.32 3.46
N ASN A 62 -15.09 -26.76 2.47
CA ASN A 62 -15.67 -28.11 2.46
C ASN A 62 -14.61 -29.21 2.37
N HIS A 63 -13.40 -28.91 1.92
CA HIS A 63 -12.24 -29.79 2.05
C HIS A 63 -11.47 -29.41 3.33
N PRO A 64 -11.59 -30.17 4.43
CA PRO A 64 -11.15 -29.77 5.77
C PRO A 64 -9.64 -29.90 6.02
N ALA A 65 -8.83 -30.12 4.99
CA ALA A 65 -7.37 -30.16 5.10
C ALA A 65 -6.76 -28.83 4.67
N PHE A 66 -6.05 -28.15 5.59
CA PHE A 66 -5.40 -26.87 5.40
C PHE A 66 -3.89 -27.03 5.65
N GLY A 67 -3.22 -27.73 4.74
CA GLY A 67 -1.79 -27.99 4.80
C GLY A 67 -1.00 -27.08 3.88
N TYR A 68 0.23 -27.51 3.57
CA TYR A 68 1.06 -26.82 2.58
C TYR A 68 0.40 -26.85 1.21
N PHE A 69 0.53 -25.77 0.47
CA PHE A 69 -0.03 -25.62 -0.87
C PHE A 69 0.95 -24.92 -1.81
N ASN A 70 0.77 -25.13 -3.10
CA ASN A 70 1.39 -24.33 -4.14
C ASN A 70 0.31 -23.48 -4.82
N PRO A 71 0.59 -22.19 -5.15
CA PRO A 71 -0.30 -21.41 -5.98
C PRO A 71 -0.58 -22.10 -7.31
N THR A 72 -1.84 -22.17 -7.70
CA THR A 72 -2.26 -22.84 -8.94
C THR A 72 -1.99 -21.96 -10.18
N ASP A 73 -2.02 -22.58 -11.36
CA ASP A 73 -1.89 -21.82 -12.61
C ASP A 73 -3.02 -20.83 -12.79
N GLU A 74 -4.26 -21.13 -12.34
CA GLU A 74 -5.39 -20.19 -12.36
C GLU A 74 -5.12 -18.93 -11.55
N TYR A 75 -4.39 -19.03 -10.44
CA TYR A 75 -3.98 -17.86 -9.66
C TYR A 75 -3.12 -16.92 -10.50
N PHE A 76 -2.06 -17.42 -11.11
CA PHE A 76 -1.17 -16.62 -11.96
C PHE A 76 -1.87 -16.10 -13.21
N ASP A 77 -2.66 -16.93 -13.87
CA ASP A 77 -3.43 -16.55 -15.05
C ASP A 77 -4.45 -15.45 -14.76
N SER A 78 -5.05 -15.46 -13.57
CA SER A 78 -5.99 -14.41 -13.17
C SER A 78 -5.30 -13.04 -13.05
N ILE A 79 -4.08 -13.01 -12.52
CA ILE A 79 -3.26 -11.80 -12.41
C ILE A 79 -2.85 -11.32 -13.80
N ILE A 80 -2.37 -12.22 -14.65
CA ILE A 80 -1.95 -11.91 -16.03
C ILE A 80 -3.13 -11.32 -16.82
N ARG A 81 -4.31 -11.98 -16.77
CA ARG A 81 -5.52 -11.48 -17.42
C ARG A 81 -5.97 -10.11 -16.90
N TRP A 82 -5.89 -9.90 -15.58
CA TRP A 82 -6.22 -8.61 -14.98
C TRP A 82 -5.31 -7.50 -15.50
N GLN A 83 -4.00 -7.71 -15.46
CA GLN A 83 -3.02 -6.73 -15.93
C GLN A 83 -3.16 -6.42 -17.42
N ALA A 84 -3.38 -7.46 -18.24
CA ALA A 84 -3.62 -7.26 -19.67
C ALA A 84 -4.91 -6.46 -19.93
N LYS A 85 -6.01 -6.82 -19.26
CA LYS A 85 -7.34 -6.21 -19.49
C LYS A 85 -7.44 -4.78 -18.95
N ARG A 86 -6.88 -4.53 -17.74
CA ARG A 86 -7.04 -3.24 -17.03
C ARG A 86 -5.93 -2.27 -17.35
N ASN A 87 -4.73 -2.75 -17.52
CA ASN A 87 -3.52 -1.92 -17.60
C ASN A 87 -2.79 -2.05 -18.96
N GLY A 88 -3.30 -2.88 -19.88
CA GLY A 88 -2.70 -3.07 -21.20
C GLY A 88 -1.34 -3.77 -21.19
N VAL A 89 -0.96 -4.40 -20.07
CA VAL A 89 0.35 -5.08 -19.93
C VAL A 89 0.40 -6.30 -20.83
N GLN A 90 1.45 -6.40 -21.64
CA GLN A 90 1.71 -7.52 -22.54
C GLN A 90 2.99 -8.26 -22.12
N GLY A 91 3.06 -9.55 -22.42
CA GLY A 91 4.26 -10.37 -22.16
C GLY A 91 4.47 -10.77 -20.69
N LEU A 92 3.53 -10.49 -19.79
CA LEU A 92 3.61 -10.96 -18.41
C LEU A 92 3.43 -12.47 -18.37
N THR A 93 4.35 -13.15 -17.69
CA THR A 93 4.34 -14.61 -17.50
C THR A 93 4.31 -14.96 -16.01
N LYS A 94 4.01 -16.22 -15.68
CA LYS A 94 4.08 -16.75 -14.32
C LYS A 94 5.43 -16.48 -13.65
N GLY A 95 6.53 -16.54 -14.40
CA GLY A 95 7.88 -16.25 -13.90
C GLY A 95 8.13 -14.79 -13.48
N CYS A 96 7.24 -13.89 -13.87
CA CYS A 96 7.31 -12.47 -13.46
C CYS A 96 6.52 -12.16 -12.17
N ILE A 97 5.88 -13.17 -11.56
CA ILE A 97 4.96 -12.99 -10.44
C ILE A 97 5.48 -13.74 -9.22
N GLY A 98 5.81 -13.02 -8.17
CA GLY A 98 6.12 -13.55 -6.85
C GLY A 98 4.94 -13.42 -5.90
N TYR A 99 4.81 -14.34 -4.95
CA TYR A 99 3.86 -14.23 -3.85
C TYR A 99 4.53 -13.58 -2.64
N GLU A 100 3.90 -12.56 -2.10
CA GLU A 100 4.33 -11.88 -0.88
C GLU A 100 3.15 -11.72 0.08
N ASN A 101 3.44 -11.64 1.37
CA ASN A 101 2.44 -11.42 2.39
C ASN A 101 2.07 -9.92 2.47
N GLY A 102 1.37 -9.43 1.46
CA GLY A 102 0.98 -8.03 1.31
C GLY A 102 2.09 -7.14 0.74
N VAL A 103 1.70 -5.92 0.35
CA VAL A 103 2.60 -4.96 -0.30
C VAL A 103 3.77 -4.57 0.60
N LEU A 104 3.56 -4.39 1.90
CA LEU A 104 4.64 -4.04 2.83
C LEU A 104 5.67 -5.15 2.96
N GLY A 105 5.25 -6.42 2.94
CA GLY A 105 6.15 -7.57 2.84
C GLY A 105 7.00 -7.50 1.58
N GLY A 106 6.37 -7.27 0.43
CA GLY A 106 7.06 -7.14 -0.86
C GLY A 106 8.06 -5.98 -0.89
N VAL A 107 7.73 -4.83 -0.30
CA VAL A 107 8.66 -3.70 -0.16
C VAL A 107 9.92 -4.11 0.62
N ILE A 108 9.75 -4.78 1.75
CA ILE A 108 10.88 -5.21 2.58
C ILE A 108 11.68 -6.31 1.88
N SER A 109 11.03 -7.25 1.19
CA SER A 109 11.72 -8.27 0.39
C SER A 109 12.58 -7.64 -0.71
N ALA A 110 12.06 -6.62 -1.40
CA ALA A 110 12.82 -5.88 -2.42
C ALA A 110 14.02 -5.14 -1.80
N LEU A 111 13.83 -4.44 -0.69
CA LEU A 111 14.91 -3.73 0.00
C LEU A 111 16.00 -4.70 0.49
N ASN A 112 15.64 -5.87 1.00
CA ASN A 112 16.61 -6.89 1.42
C ASN A 112 17.51 -7.41 0.28
N CYS A 113 17.08 -7.24 -0.98
CA CYS A 113 17.90 -7.63 -2.14
C CYS A 113 18.98 -6.60 -2.49
N VAL A 114 18.79 -5.32 -2.14
CA VAL A 114 19.63 -4.22 -2.60
C VAL A 114 20.19 -3.34 -1.48
N CYS A 115 19.69 -3.50 -0.26
CA CYS A 115 20.08 -2.70 0.91
C CYS A 115 20.54 -3.58 2.08
N SER A 116 21.35 -2.99 2.94
CA SER A 116 21.80 -3.55 4.21
C SER A 116 21.05 -2.93 5.40
N LYS A 117 21.03 -3.61 6.53
CA LYS A 117 20.48 -3.02 7.77
C LYS A 117 21.25 -1.76 8.16
N GLY A 118 20.53 -0.72 8.51
CA GLY A 118 21.07 0.61 8.78
C GLY A 118 21.08 1.53 7.55
N ASP A 119 20.81 1.01 6.36
CA ASP A 119 20.72 1.86 5.17
C ASP A 119 19.52 2.81 5.25
N LYS A 120 19.71 3.97 4.65
CA LYS A 120 18.75 5.06 4.58
C LYS A 120 17.85 4.91 3.35
N ILE A 121 16.55 5.00 3.57
CA ILE A 121 15.52 4.87 2.52
C ILE A 121 14.75 6.17 2.42
N LEU A 122 14.79 6.80 1.24
CA LEU A 122 14.04 8.04 1.00
C LEU A 122 12.53 7.75 0.90
N ILE A 123 11.75 8.53 1.62
CA ILE A 123 10.28 8.52 1.55
C ILE A 123 9.74 9.96 1.56
N HIS A 124 8.57 10.18 0.95
CA HIS A 124 7.92 11.49 0.97
C HIS A 124 6.96 11.61 2.15
N SER A 125 6.99 12.73 2.88
CA SER A 125 6.08 12.96 4.01
C SER A 125 5.11 14.14 3.77
N PRO A 126 3.85 14.09 4.32
CA PRO A 126 3.30 12.99 5.10
C PRO A 126 3.24 11.69 4.30
N THR A 127 3.44 10.54 4.95
CA THR A 127 3.50 9.23 4.29
C THR A 127 2.59 8.22 4.97
N TYR A 128 2.34 7.10 4.30
CA TYR A 128 1.65 5.97 4.91
C TYR A 128 2.47 5.39 6.07
N ILE A 129 1.85 5.32 7.24
CA ILE A 129 2.51 4.83 8.47
C ILE A 129 3.11 3.43 8.32
N GLY A 130 2.54 2.60 7.46
CA GLY A 130 3.06 1.27 7.15
C GLY A 130 4.48 1.29 6.59
N PHE A 131 4.87 2.30 5.81
CA PHE A 131 6.25 2.41 5.32
C PHE A 131 7.22 2.68 6.45
N THR A 132 6.96 3.71 7.26
CA THR A 132 7.85 4.07 8.38
C THR A 132 7.99 2.95 9.41
N MET A 133 6.87 2.30 9.75
CA MET A 133 6.89 1.16 10.68
C MET A 133 7.63 -0.04 10.10
N SER A 134 7.40 -0.38 8.83
CA SER A 134 8.06 -1.51 8.19
C SER A 134 9.57 -1.28 8.06
N LEU A 135 10.00 -0.09 7.67
CA LEU A 135 11.42 0.27 7.62
C LEU A 135 12.07 0.13 9.00
N LYS A 136 11.50 0.78 10.01
CA LYS A 136 12.01 0.74 11.39
C LYS A 136 12.09 -0.69 11.93
N ASN A 137 11.03 -1.48 11.78
CA ASN A 137 10.96 -2.85 12.29
C ASN A 137 11.92 -3.81 11.59
N ASN A 138 12.38 -3.46 10.40
CA ASN A 138 13.34 -4.24 9.63
C ASN A 138 14.75 -3.65 9.64
N GLY A 139 15.00 -2.65 10.49
CA GLY A 139 16.34 -2.10 10.72
C GLY A 139 16.82 -1.15 9.62
N TYR A 140 15.94 -0.54 8.87
CA TYR A 140 16.24 0.54 7.94
C TYR A 140 15.93 1.90 8.56
N GLU A 141 16.60 2.95 8.08
CA GLU A 141 16.36 4.33 8.47
C GLU A 141 15.50 5.05 7.44
N ALA A 142 14.39 5.63 7.86
CA ALA A 142 13.54 6.42 6.97
C ALA A 142 14.05 7.86 6.91
N VAL A 143 14.43 8.33 5.73
CA VAL A 143 14.75 9.73 5.44
C VAL A 143 13.53 10.39 4.80
N HIS A 144 13.01 11.41 5.44
CA HIS A 144 11.80 12.08 5.01
C HIS A 144 12.12 13.29 4.14
N SER A 145 11.64 13.29 2.89
CA SER A 145 11.56 14.47 2.06
C SER A 145 10.12 15.02 2.11
N PRO A 146 9.89 16.16 2.80
CA PRO A 146 8.55 16.71 2.97
C PRO A 146 7.95 17.16 1.64
N LEU A 147 6.68 16.83 1.41
CA LEU A 147 5.92 17.41 0.31
C LEU A 147 5.62 18.88 0.61
N VAL A 148 5.60 19.68 -0.42
CA VAL A 148 5.24 21.10 -0.37
C VAL A 148 3.92 21.35 -1.09
N LYS A 149 3.22 22.43 -0.77
CA LYS A 149 2.03 22.86 -1.54
C LYS A 149 2.43 23.93 -2.52
N ASP A 150 1.98 23.78 -3.77
CA ASP A 150 2.10 24.83 -4.76
C ASP A 150 1.10 25.98 -4.49
N GLU A 151 1.13 27.01 -5.31
CA GLU A 151 0.25 28.19 -5.23
C GLU A 151 -1.25 27.88 -5.27
N ASN A 152 -1.61 26.72 -5.84
CA ASN A 152 -2.98 26.22 -5.93
C ASN A 152 -3.34 25.26 -4.77
N GLY A 153 -2.43 25.08 -3.80
CA GLY A 153 -2.61 24.17 -2.68
C GLY A 153 -2.43 22.69 -3.02
N VAL A 154 -1.91 22.38 -4.20
CA VAL A 154 -1.65 21.01 -4.64
C VAL A 154 -0.33 20.51 -4.03
N TRP A 155 -0.34 19.31 -3.45
CA TRP A 155 0.85 18.68 -2.95
C TRP A 155 1.83 18.33 -4.06
N ARG A 156 3.10 18.69 -3.89
CA ARG A 156 4.21 18.48 -4.84
C ARG A 156 5.40 17.84 -4.13
N MET A 157 6.21 17.09 -4.87
CA MET A 157 7.53 16.68 -4.41
C MET A 157 8.43 17.91 -4.34
N ASP A 158 9.18 18.04 -3.25
CA ASP A 158 10.26 19.02 -3.14
C ASP A 158 11.55 18.43 -3.73
N PHE A 159 11.80 18.70 -5.00
CA PHE A 159 12.95 18.14 -5.71
C PHE A 159 14.28 18.68 -5.22
N GLU A 160 14.32 19.89 -4.66
CA GLU A 160 15.53 20.44 -4.08
C GLU A 160 15.88 19.73 -2.77
N ASP A 161 14.89 19.49 -1.93
CA ASP A 161 15.06 18.73 -0.70
C ASP A 161 15.41 17.26 -0.99
N MET A 162 14.72 16.62 -1.96
CA MET A 162 15.08 15.27 -2.43
C MET A 162 16.55 15.20 -2.86
N GLU A 163 16.98 16.13 -3.74
CA GLU A 163 18.36 16.13 -4.27
C GLU A 163 19.39 16.33 -3.15
N LYS A 164 19.08 17.21 -2.19
CA LYS A 164 19.92 17.42 -1.02
C LYS A 164 20.14 16.13 -0.24
N HIS A 165 19.06 15.43 0.13
CA HIS A 165 19.17 14.17 0.85
C HIS A 165 19.92 13.09 0.07
N LEU A 166 19.63 12.92 -1.23
CA LEU A 166 20.31 11.95 -2.08
C LEU A 166 21.82 12.20 -2.16
N LYS A 167 22.21 13.48 -2.24
CA LYS A 167 23.60 13.89 -2.32
C LYS A 167 24.37 13.72 -1.01
N GLU A 168 23.75 14.13 0.11
CA GLU A 168 24.43 14.24 1.41
C GLU A 168 24.44 12.93 2.20
N GLU A 169 23.41 12.08 2.01
CA GLU A 169 23.16 10.94 2.90
C GLU A 169 23.43 9.56 2.28
N LYS A 170 23.96 9.53 1.05
CA LYS A 170 24.28 8.27 0.32
C LYS A 170 23.12 7.29 0.26
N ILE A 171 21.95 7.78 -0.13
CA ILE A 171 20.72 6.97 -0.24
C ILE A 171 20.74 6.22 -1.56
N HIS A 172 20.51 4.90 -1.53
CA HIS A 172 20.47 4.02 -2.69
C HIS A 172 19.10 3.40 -2.96
N ALA A 173 18.11 3.70 -2.13
CA ALA A 173 16.75 3.22 -2.32
C ALA A 173 15.72 4.27 -1.89
N ALA A 174 14.59 4.30 -2.59
CA ALA A 174 13.47 5.17 -2.28
C ALA A 174 12.15 4.42 -2.40
N ILE A 175 11.16 4.81 -1.60
CA ILE A 175 9.78 4.33 -1.73
C ILE A 175 8.93 5.44 -2.33
N MET A 176 8.48 5.25 -3.56
CA MET A 176 7.54 6.14 -4.22
C MET A 176 6.12 5.58 -4.17
N CYS A 177 5.22 6.27 -3.50
CA CYS A 177 3.82 5.91 -3.39
C CYS A 177 2.99 6.66 -4.44
N ASN A 178 2.26 5.93 -5.28
CA ASN A 178 1.37 6.51 -6.30
C ASN A 178 0.14 5.61 -6.52
N PRO A 179 -1.10 6.06 -6.29
CA PRO A 179 -1.48 7.35 -5.67
C PRO A 179 -0.89 7.52 -4.27
N HIS A 180 -0.45 8.75 -3.94
CA HIS A 180 0.26 9.02 -2.69
C HIS A 180 -0.68 9.02 -1.48
N ASN A 181 -0.43 8.15 -0.54
CA ASN A 181 -1.15 8.08 0.73
C ASN A 181 -0.32 8.79 1.84
N PRO A 182 -0.90 9.75 2.59
CA PRO A 182 -2.32 10.05 2.74
C PRO A 182 -2.83 11.23 1.89
N CYS A 183 -2.02 11.91 1.10
CA CYS A 183 -2.41 13.13 0.41
C CYS A 183 -3.36 12.90 -0.78
N GLY A 184 -3.59 11.67 -1.21
CA GLY A 184 -4.45 11.32 -2.35
C GLY A 184 -3.93 11.85 -3.69
N ARG A 185 -2.63 12.13 -3.78
CA ARG A 185 -2.01 12.74 -4.94
C ARG A 185 -1.65 11.68 -5.99
N VAL A 186 -2.18 11.80 -7.20
CA VAL A 186 -1.68 11.06 -8.36
C VAL A 186 -0.62 11.95 -9.02
N TRP A 187 0.62 11.45 -9.05
CA TRP A 187 1.73 12.22 -9.59
C TRP A 187 1.58 12.44 -11.09
N GLU A 188 1.86 13.63 -11.55
CA GLU A 188 1.90 13.97 -12.96
C GLU A 188 3.14 13.38 -13.62
N ARG A 189 3.09 13.15 -14.92
CA ARG A 189 4.20 12.52 -15.65
C ARG A 189 5.52 13.26 -15.47
N TRP A 190 5.51 14.58 -15.55
CA TRP A 190 6.72 15.40 -15.38
C TRP A 190 7.33 15.29 -13.97
N GLU A 191 6.49 15.09 -12.93
CA GLU A 191 6.95 14.87 -11.56
C GLU A 191 7.69 13.54 -11.44
N LEU A 192 7.12 12.49 -12.05
CA LEU A 192 7.75 11.16 -12.09
C LEU A 192 9.06 11.18 -12.89
N GLU A 193 9.07 11.83 -14.05
CA GLU A 193 10.27 11.96 -14.88
C GLU A 193 11.39 12.68 -14.11
N LYS A 194 11.08 13.80 -13.45
CA LYS A 194 12.05 14.55 -12.65
C LYS A 194 12.57 13.74 -11.45
N ALA A 195 11.71 13.00 -10.77
CA ALA A 195 12.14 12.10 -9.69
C ALA A 195 13.07 11.00 -10.22
N MET A 196 12.75 10.38 -11.37
CA MET A 196 13.58 9.35 -11.98
C MET A 196 14.93 9.90 -12.45
N GLU A 197 14.99 11.15 -12.92
CA GLU A 197 16.26 11.83 -13.26
C GLU A 197 17.17 11.96 -12.04
N LEU A 198 16.60 12.36 -10.88
CA LEU A 198 17.35 12.43 -9.63
C LEU A 198 17.81 11.05 -9.16
N TYR A 199 16.94 10.05 -9.19
CA TYR A 199 17.29 8.69 -8.81
C TYR A 199 18.41 8.13 -9.70
N LYS A 200 18.34 8.34 -11.01
CA LYS A 200 19.41 7.96 -11.94
C LYS A 200 20.70 8.70 -11.66
N LYS A 201 20.65 10.00 -11.35
CA LYS A 201 21.83 10.83 -11.07
C LYS A 201 22.60 10.36 -9.84
N TYR A 202 21.91 9.87 -8.83
CA TYR A 202 22.48 9.48 -7.53
C TYR A 202 22.50 7.96 -7.28
N ASP A 203 22.24 7.15 -8.31
CA ASP A 203 22.27 5.68 -8.25
C ASP A 203 21.31 5.10 -7.20
N VAL A 204 20.06 5.56 -7.29
CA VAL A 204 18.96 5.15 -6.38
C VAL A 204 18.06 4.14 -7.06
#